data_d2d271a3fae375d5e606443a33713e42
#
_entry.id   d2d271a3fae375d5e606443a33713e42
#
_cell.length_a   1.000
_cell.length_b   1.000
_cell.length_c   1.000
_cell.angle_alpha   90.00
_cell.angle_beta   90.00
_cell.angle_gamma   90.00
#
_symmetry.space_group_name_H-M   'P 1'
#
loop_
_entity.id
_entity.type
_entity.pdbx_description
1 polymer ?
#
loop_
_entity_poly.entity_id
_entity_poly.type
_entity_poly.pdbx_seq_one_letter_code
_entity_poly.pdbx_strand_id
1 'polypeptide(L)'
;MGLRVNTNVASINAQRNLSTVTNRLGGNFRRLSTGLRISTAADDAAGLAISERLRSQIRSLEQSKRNANDGISLVQTAEGALNE
;
A
#
# COMPACT_ATOMS: atom_id res chain seq x y z
N MET A 1 38.77 31.51 2.82
CA MET A 1 38.17 30.65 1.81
C MET A 1 38.86 30.90 0.48
N GLY A 2 39.53 29.90 -0.09
CA GLY A 2 40.20 30.06 -1.39
C GLY A 2 39.16 30.00 -2.51
N LEU A 3 39.21 30.94 -3.44
CA LEU A 3 38.45 30.95 -4.70
C LEU A 3 38.96 29.74 -5.55
N ARG A 4 38.24 28.66 -5.58
CA ARG A 4 38.54 27.49 -6.42
C ARG A 4 37.55 27.46 -7.58
N VAL A 5 38.07 27.56 -8.82
CA VAL A 5 37.26 27.60 -10.04
C VAL A 5 36.74 26.22 -10.44
N ASN A 6 37.50 25.15 -10.19
CA ASN A 6 37.20 23.80 -10.71
C ASN A 6 36.67 22.79 -9.68
N THR A 7 36.70 23.11 -8.38
CA THR A 7 36.23 22.18 -7.36
C THR A 7 35.63 22.95 -6.19
N ASN A 8 34.36 23.32 -6.32
CA ASN A 8 33.63 23.97 -5.23
C ASN A 8 32.97 22.87 -4.36
N VAL A 9 33.70 22.43 -3.31
CA VAL A 9 33.24 21.37 -2.39
C VAL A 9 31.95 21.78 -1.67
N ALA A 10 31.77 23.06 -1.37
CA ALA A 10 30.54 23.56 -0.75
C ALA A 10 29.33 23.39 -1.68
N SER A 11 29.48 23.70 -2.97
CA SER A 11 28.44 23.50 -3.98
C SER A 11 28.12 22.01 -4.16
N ILE A 12 29.12 21.15 -4.23
CA ILE A 12 28.93 19.69 -4.36
C ILE A 12 28.19 19.12 -3.13
N ASN A 13 28.55 19.54 -1.93
CA ASN A 13 27.86 19.13 -0.71
C ASN A 13 26.42 19.63 -0.67
N ALA A 14 26.17 20.89 -1.09
CA ALA A 14 24.82 21.41 -1.19
C ALA A 14 23.97 20.62 -2.20
N GLN A 15 24.50 20.25 -3.35
CA GLN A 15 23.82 19.43 -4.34
C GLN A 15 23.52 18.03 -3.81
N ARG A 16 24.45 17.38 -3.08
CA ARG A 16 24.19 16.08 -2.46
C ARG A 16 23.09 16.14 -1.42
N ASN A 17 23.13 17.16 -0.57
CA ASN A 17 22.08 17.38 0.42
C ASN A 17 20.73 17.64 -0.23
N LEU A 18 20.68 18.46 -1.27
CA LEU A 18 19.47 18.73 -2.02
C LEU A 18 18.90 17.46 -2.66
N SER A 19 19.74 16.64 -3.27
CA SER A 19 19.31 15.35 -3.84
C SER A 19 18.73 14.42 -2.78
N THR A 20 19.37 14.32 -1.61
CA THR A 20 18.88 13.51 -0.49
C THR A 20 17.52 14.01 0.01
N VAL A 21 17.36 15.31 0.18
CA VAL A 21 16.10 15.92 0.63
C VAL A 21 14.99 15.70 -0.41
N THR A 22 15.30 15.88 -1.69
CA THR A 22 14.34 15.66 -2.79
C THR A 22 13.84 14.21 -2.82
N ASN A 23 14.73 13.24 -2.64
CA ASN A 23 14.36 11.82 -2.59
C ASN A 23 13.45 11.51 -1.38
N ARG A 24 13.77 12.05 -0.19
CA ARG A 24 12.93 11.92 1.00
C ARG A 24 11.56 12.57 0.81
N LEU A 25 11.53 13.75 0.21
CA LEU A 25 10.29 14.47 -0.08
C LEU A 25 9.40 13.66 -1.02
N GLY A 26 9.96 13.10 -2.11
CA GLY A 26 9.24 12.23 -3.03
C GLY A 26 8.65 10.98 -2.34
N GLY A 27 9.39 10.39 -1.39
CA GLY A 27 8.88 9.29 -0.55
C GLY A 27 7.69 9.72 0.32
N ASN A 28 7.80 10.88 0.96
CA ASN A 28 6.74 11.42 1.81
C ASN A 28 5.48 11.79 0.99
N PHE A 29 5.64 12.36 -0.20
CA PHE A 29 4.52 12.63 -1.09
C PHE A 29 3.79 11.36 -1.52
N ARG A 30 4.51 10.28 -1.83
CA ARG A 30 3.86 8.98 -2.11
C ARG A 30 3.03 8.48 -0.93
N ARG A 31 3.58 8.53 0.28
CA ARG A 31 2.86 8.12 1.51
C ARG A 31 1.62 8.97 1.77
N LEU A 32 1.71 10.28 1.55
CA LEU A 32 0.58 11.18 1.66
C LEU A 32 -0.49 10.89 0.60
N SER A 33 -0.09 10.67 -0.64
CA SER A 33 -0.99 10.39 -1.76
C SER A 33 -1.71 9.05 -1.62
N THR A 34 -1.00 8.02 -1.15
CA THR A 34 -1.58 6.68 -0.95
C THR A 34 -2.28 6.52 0.39
N GLY A 35 -2.00 7.39 1.36
CA GLY A 35 -2.43 7.23 2.75
C GLY A 35 -1.80 6.04 3.47
N LEU A 36 -0.84 5.36 2.86
CA LEU A 36 -0.21 4.15 3.38
C LEU A 36 1.24 4.43 3.78
N ARG A 37 1.64 3.98 4.97
CA ARG A 37 3.01 4.06 5.43
C ARG A 37 3.95 3.13 4.65
N ILE A 38 3.44 1.97 4.27
CA ILE A 38 4.14 0.96 3.48
C ILE A 38 3.43 0.87 2.14
N SER A 39 4.08 1.36 1.06
CA SER A 39 3.53 1.36 -0.29
C SER A 39 4.33 0.48 -1.25
N THR A 40 5.58 0.20 -0.92
CA THR A 40 6.48 -0.61 -1.74
C THR A 40 7.23 -1.62 -0.89
N ALA A 41 7.69 -2.71 -1.51
CA ALA A 41 8.52 -3.70 -0.83
C ALA A 41 9.85 -3.11 -0.31
N ALA A 42 10.31 -1.98 -0.87
CA ALA A 42 11.48 -1.27 -0.41
C ALA A 42 11.27 -0.55 0.93
N ASP A 43 10.01 -0.21 1.29
CA ASP A 43 9.69 0.41 2.57
C ASP A 43 9.73 -0.62 3.72
N ASP A 44 9.08 -1.77 3.51
CA ASP A 44 9.06 -2.90 4.45
C ASP A 44 8.51 -4.14 3.73
N ALA A 45 9.38 -5.05 3.31
CA ALA A 45 9.01 -6.26 2.60
C ALA A 45 8.17 -7.22 3.45
N ALA A 46 8.52 -7.37 4.74
CA ALA A 46 7.82 -8.26 5.66
C ALA A 46 6.41 -7.72 5.98
N GLY A 47 6.29 -6.44 6.27
CA GLY A 47 5.02 -5.79 6.53
C GLY A 47 4.09 -5.81 5.32
N LEU A 48 4.63 -5.63 4.12
CA LEU A 48 3.86 -5.74 2.88
C LEU A 48 3.32 -7.15 2.67
N ALA A 49 4.14 -8.19 2.87
CA ALA A 49 3.72 -9.58 2.74
C ALA A 49 2.58 -9.94 3.72
N ILE A 50 2.68 -9.49 4.98
CA ILE A 50 1.62 -9.67 5.98
C ILE A 50 0.36 -8.93 5.56
N SER A 51 0.47 -7.69 5.11
CA SER A 51 -0.67 -6.89 4.65
C SER A 51 -1.42 -7.56 3.49
N GLU A 52 -0.70 -8.09 2.50
CA GLU A 52 -1.31 -8.80 1.37
C GLU A 52 -1.97 -10.12 1.79
N ARG A 53 -1.39 -10.85 2.73
CA ARG A 53 -2.02 -12.05 3.31
C ARG A 53 -3.33 -11.70 4.03
N LEU A 54 -3.33 -10.65 4.85
CA LEU A 54 -4.54 -10.19 5.55
C LEU A 54 -5.61 -9.72 4.57
N ARG A 55 -5.24 -8.99 3.53
CA ARG A 55 -6.17 -8.59 2.45
C ARG A 55 -6.78 -9.79 1.75
N SER A 56 -5.98 -10.81 1.46
CA SER A 56 -6.47 -12.06 0.87
C SER A 56 -7.47 -12.75 1.79
N GLN A 57 -7.18 -12.82 3.10
CA GLN A 57 -8.12 -13.40 4.07
C GLN A 57 -9.43 -12.60 4.17
N ILE A 58 -9.36 -11.28 4.21
CA ILE A 58 -10.56 -10.42 4.24
C ILE A 58 -11.43 -10.68 3.01
N ARG A 59 -10.85 -10.70 1.82
CA ARG A 59 -11.59 -10.99 0.58
C ARG A 59 -12.21 -12.38 0.59
N SER A 60 -11.50 -13.38 1.13
CA SER A 60 -12.01 -14.75 1.27
C SER A 60 -13.19 -14.81 2.24
N LEU A 61 -13.11 -14.12 3.38
CA LEU A 61 -14.21 -14.04 4.35
C LEU A 61 -15.43 -13.32 3.78
N GLU A 62 -15.22 -12.22 3.05
CA GLU A 62 -16.30 -11.50 2.38
C GLU A 62 -16.99 -12.39 1.32
N GLN A 63 -16.21 -13.17 0.57
CA GLN A 63 -16.77 -14.12 -0.39
C GLN A 63 -17.54 -15.23 0.32
N SER A 64 -17.01 -15.78 1.41
CA SER A 64 -17.69 -16.80 2.22
C SER A 64 -19.02 -16.28 2.77
N LYS A 65 -19.05 -15.03 3.22
CA LYS A 65 -20.28 -14.38 3.67
C LYS A 65 -21.32 -14.26 2.53
N ARG A 66 -20.88 -13.86 1.34
CA ARG A 66 -21.78 -13.82 0.17
C ARG A 66 -22.30 -15.21 -0.16
N ASN A 67 -21.43 -16.20 -0.24
CA ASN A 67 -21.82 -17.58 -0.53
C ASN A 67 -22.82 -18.14 0.50
N ALA A 68 -22.66 -17.80 1.77
CA ALA A 68 -23.61 -18.19 2.82
C ALA A 68 -24.98 -17.52 2.61
N ASN A 69 -25.01 -16.24 2.27
CA ASN A 69 -26.25 -15.54 1.97
C ASN A 69 -26.94 -16.10 0.70
N ASP A 70 -26.16 -16.42 -0.31
CA ASP A 70 -26.67 -17.06 -1.54
C ASP A 70 -27.26 -18.44 -1.24
N GLY A 71 -26.60 -19.22 -0.37
CA GLY A 71 -27.11 -20.49 0.11
C GLY A 71 -28.43 -20.35 0.87
N ILE A 72 -28.53 -19.36 1.76
CA ILE A 72 -29.79 -19.06 2.47
C ILE A 72 -30.89 -18.70 1.48
N SER A 73 -30.61 -17.86 0.50
CA SER A 73 -31.58 -17.46 -0.53
C SER A 73 -32.07 -18.65 -1.36
N LEU A 74 -31.16 -19.59 -1.68
CA LEU A 74 -31.51 -20.81 -2.39
C LEU A 74 -32.45 -21.69 -1.56
N VAL A 75 -32.14 -21.87 -0.28
CA VAL A 75 -32.99 -22.66 0.65
C VAL A 75 -34.35 -22.02 0.83
N GLN A 76 -34.42 -20.70 1.00
CA GLN A 76 -35.68 -19.96 1.12
C GLN A 76 -36.56 -20.09 -0.14
N THR A 77 -35.93 -20.07 -1.33
CA THR A 77 -36.62 -20.25 -2.60
C THR A 77 -37.18 -21.68 -2.69
N ALA A 78 -36.41 -22.67 -2.31
CA ALA A 78 -36.86 -24.08 -2.27
C ALA A 78 -37.97 -24.30 -1.24
N GLU A 79 -37.87 -23.68 -0.07
CA GLU A 79 -38.92 -23.75 0.96
C GLU A 79 -40.22 -23.13 0.48
N GLY A 80 -40.16 -21.96 -0.21
CA GLY A 80 -41.33 -21.34 -0.79
C GLY A 80 -42.01 -22.20 -1.85
N ALA A 81 -41.21 -22.90 -2.68
CA ALA A 81 -41.74 -23.80 -3.69
C ALA A 81 -42.36 -25.08 -3.08
N LEU A 82 -41.85 -25.55 -1.95
CA LEU A 82 -42.40 -26.75 -1.27
C LEU A 82 -43.68 -26.44 -0.46
N ASN A 83 -43.91 -25.19 -0.08
CA ASN A 83 -45.11 -24.76 0.63
C ASN A 83 -46.35 -24.64 -0.30
N GLU A 84 -46.15 -24.56 -1.59
CA GLU A 84 -47.25 -24.61 -2.59
C GLU A 84 -47.55 -26.03 -2.99
#